data_e1736297495bb11fcdc9e944cdc395ad
#
_entry.id   e1736297495bb11fcdc9e944cdc395ad
#
_cell.length_a   1.000
_cell.length_b   1.000
_cell.length_c   1.000
_cell.angle_alpha   90.00
_cell.angle_beta   90.00
_cell.angle_gamma   90.00
#
_symmetry.space_group_name_H-M   'P 1'
#
loop_
_entity.id
_entity.type
_entity.pdbx_description
1 polymer ?
#
loop_
_entity_poly.entity_id
_entity_poly.type
_entity_poly.pdbx_seq_one_letter_code
_entity_poly.pdbx_strand_id
1 'polypeptide(L)'
;MGQQTLGGDDLTTLRERYLQRVTKALPEQATKAGDWPIYRDHWFARVVLDTLFEGVWYDHIDRTPAYKQLSTAELREAIAIADRMLEDGKPTVEALDRQSLQWRDH
;
A
#
# COMPACT_ATOMS: atom_id res chain seq x y z
N MET A 1 -25.40 18.55 -0.24
CA MET A 1 -25.17 18.07 -0.18
C MET A 1 -24.50 17.32 0.01
N GLY A 2 -24.49 17.13 0.11
CA GLY A 2 -23.98 16.58 0.26
C GLY A 2 -23.36 15.82 0.55
N GLN A 3 -23.24 15.63 0.61
CA GLN A 3 -22.74 14.97 0.78
C GLN A 3 -22.12 14.21 0.94
N GLN A 4 -22.07 14.19 0.98
CA GLN A 4 -21.67 13.41 1.03
C GLN A 4 -20.76 12.70 1.15
N THR A 5 -20.37 12.91 0.68
CA THR A 5 -19.33 12.19 0.71
C THR A 5 -18.73 12.03 1.98
N LEU A 6 -19.35 11.81 2.80
CA LEU A 6 -18.98 11.69 4.04
C LEU A 6 -18.00 10.64 4.29
N GLY A 7 -17.18 10.67 5.24
CA GLY A 7 -16.25 9.67 5.60
C GLY A 7 -15.06 9.53 4.68
N GLY A 8 -14.96 10.42 3.73
CA GLY A 8 -13.82 10.39 2.85
C GLY A 8 -13.77 9.17 1.95
N ASP A 9 -14.91 8.72 1.50
CA ASP A 9 -14.99 7.54 0.64
C ASP A 9 -14.86 7.86 -0.83
N ASP A 10 -14.74 9.13 -1.21
CA ASP A 10 -14.58 9.45 -2.62
C ASP A 10 -13.18 9.11 -3.10
N LEU A 11 -13.06 8.95 -4.40
CA LEU A 11 -11.84 8.45 -5.01
C LEU A 11 -10.62 9.33 -4.73
N THR A 12 -10.78 10.65 -4.82
CA THR A 12 -9.68 11.57 -4.57
C THR A 12 -9.16 11.45 -3.15
N THR A 13 -10.06 11.41 -2.18
CA THR A 13 -9.67 11.30 -0.77
C THR A 13 -8.97 9.98 -0.51
N LEU A 14 -9.47 8.89 -1.10
CA LEU A 14 -8.85 7.58 -0.92
C LEU A 14 -7.45 7.54 -1.53
N ARG A 15 -7.28 8.15 -2.71
CA ARG A 15 -5.96 8.22 -3.32
C ARG A 15 -4.98 9.00 -2.46
N GLU A 16 -5.42 10.13 -1.89
CA GLU A 16 -4.56 10.91 -1.01
C GLU A 16 -4.18 10.13 0.23
N ARG A 17 -5.14 9.40 0.80
CA ARG A 17 -4.89 8.60 1.98
C ARG A 17 -3.90 7.48 1.70
N TYR A 18 -4.06 6.80 0.56
CA TYR A 18 -3.13 5.78 0.13
C TYR A 18 -1.70 6.35 0.02
N LEU A 19 -1.57 7.50 -0.66
CA LEU A 19 -0.26 8.11 -0.83
C LEU A 19 0.35 8.52 0.50
N GLN A 20 -0.46 9.06 1.40
CA GLN A 20 0.03 9.47 2.72
C GLN A 20 0.60 8.26 3.48
N ARG A 21 -0.04 7.11 3.39
CA ARG A 21 0.44 5.89 4.06
C ARG A 21 1.72 5.37 3.41
N VAL A 22 1.72 5.25 2.10
CA VAL A 22 2.77 4.56 1.37
C VAL A 22 4.01 5.43 1.18
N THR A 23 3.82 6.74 0.92
CA THR A 23 4.95 7.61 0.60
C THR A 23 5.46 8.40 1.79
N LYS A 24 4.71 8.44 2.88
CA LYS A 24 5.13 9.20 4.06
C LYS A 24 5.14 8.36 5.32
N ALA A 25 3.99 7.85 5.75
CA ALA A 25 3.90 7.19 7.06
C ALA A 25 4.79 5.96 7.15
N LEU A 26 4.73 5.08 6.15
CA LEU A 26 5.54 3.86 6.17
C LEU A 26 7.04 4.13 6.07
N PRO A 27 7.52 4.98 5.13
CA PRO A 27 8.95 5.29 5.10
C PRO A 27 9.45 5.96 6.38
N GLU A 28 8.66 6.85 6.98
CA GLU A 28 9.06 7.50 8.22
C GLU A 28 9.18 6.49 9.36
N GLN A 29 8.20 5.60 9.47
CA GLN A 29 8.22 4.59 10.52
C GLN A 29 9.39 3.63 10.33
N ALA A 30 9.67 3.24 9.08
CA ALA A 30 10.79 2.37 8.78
C ALA A 30 12.12 3.02 9.18
N THR A 31 12.25 4.32 8.91
CA THR A 31 13.46 5.06 9.28
C THR A 31 13.62 5.13 10.78
N LYS A 32 12.53 5.38 11.51
CA LYS A 32 12.59 5.42 12.97
C LYS A 32 12.94 4.08 13.57
N ALA A 33 12.35 3.01 13.04
CA ALA A 33 12.60 1.67 13.54
C ALA A 33 14.03 1.21 13.25
N GLY A 34 14.52 1.52 12.05
CA GLY A 34 15.90 1.27 11.69
C GLY A 34 16.25 -0.16 11.33
N ASP A 35 15.29 -1.10 11.42
CA ASP A 35 15.56 -2.52 11.17
C ASP A 35 14.51 -3.19 10.30
N TRP A 36 13.68 -2.42 9.59
CA TRP A 36 12.71 -2.98 8.66
C TRP A 36 13.42 -3.41 7.38
N PRO A 37 12.96 -4.45 6.70
CA PRO A 37 13.60 -4.94 5.47
C PRO A 37 13.48 -3.98 4.30
N ILE A 38 12.48 -3.09 4.32
CA ILE A 38 12.31 -2.05 3.30
C ILE A 38 12.06 -0.72 3.98
N TYR A 39 12.43 0.37 3.29
CA TYR A 39 12.28 1.71 3.88
C TYR A 39 11.95 2.80 2.86
N ARG A 40 11.84 2.47 1.58
CA ARG A 40 11.52 3.47 0.55
C ARG A 40 10.10 3.35 0.08
N ASP A 41 9.52 4.48 -0.36
CA ASP A 41 8.13 4.54 -0.76
C ASP A 41 7.79 3.55 -1.87
N HIS A 42 8.63 3.43 -2.89
CA HIS A 42 8.32 2.53 -4.00
C HIS A 42 8.37 1.06 -3.58
N TRP A 43 9.14 0.71 -2.55
CA TRP A 43 9.16 -0.65 -2.02
C TRP A 43 7.87 -0.95 -1.26
N PHE A 44 7.35 0.04 -0.49
CA PHE A 44 6.08 -0.14 0.19
C PHE A 44 4.93 -0.22 -0.81
N ALA A 45 4.97 0.58 -1.88
CA ALA A 45 3.97 0.48 -2.94
C ALA A 45 3.97 -0.92 -3.56
N ARG A 46 5.17 -1.46 -3.86
CA ARG A 46 5.27 -2.82 -4.39
C ARG A 46 4.60 -3.82 -3.46
N VAL A 47 4.95 -3.80 -2.18
CA VAL A 47 4.44 -4.78 -1.22
C VAL A 47 2.93 -4.66 -1.05
N VAL A 48 2.43 -3.43 -0.91
CA VAL A 48 0.99 -3.20 -0.73
C VAL A 48 0.23 -3.68 -1.97
N LEU A 49 0.69 -3.31 -3.16
CA LEU A 49 -0.02 -3.67 -4.39
C LEU A 49 0.08 -5.16 -4.69
N ASP A 50 1.24 -5.77 -4.49
CA ASP A 50 1.38 -7.21 -4.67
C ASP A 50 0.47 -7.96 -3.70
N THR A 51 0.37 -7.49 -2.46
CA THR A 51 -0.51 -8.11 -1.47
C THR A 51 -1.98 -7.94 -1.87
N LEU A 52 -2.35 -6.78 -2.36
CA LEU A 52 -3.71 -6.50 -2.79
C LEU A 52 -4.14 -7.47 -3.90
N PHE A 53 -3.28 -7.70 -4.87
CA PHE A 53 -3.60 -8.55 -6.03
C PHE A 53 -3.18 -10.00 -5.85
N GLU A 54 -2.52 -10.33 -4.74
CA GLU A 54 -2.01 -11.67 -4.46
C GLU A 54 -1.13 -12.17 -5.60
N GLY A 55 -0.25 -11.31 -6.05
CA GLY A 55 0.66 -11.57 -7.15
C GLY A 55 1.38 -10.31 -7.55
N VAL A 56 2.12 -10.37 -8.64
CA VAL A 56 2.86 -9.19 -9.13
C VAL A 56 1.86 -8.18 -9.67
N TRP A 57 1.84 -6.97 -9.08
CA TRP A 57 0.78 -5.99 -9.37
C TRP A 57 0.72 -5.60 -10.86
N TYR A 58 1.84 -5.53 -11.55
CA TYR A 58 1.81 -5.08 -12.93
C TYR A 58 1.32 -6.16 -13.90
N ASP A 59 1.02 -7.35 -13.41
CA ASP A 59 0.27 -8.33 -14.19
C ASP A 59 -1.23 -8.01 -14.18
N HIS A 60 -1.66 -7.13 -13.30
CA HIS A 60 -3.08 -6.78 -13.13
C HIS A 60 -3.36 -5.35 -13.56
N ILE A 61 -2.35 -4.48 -13.57
CA ILE A 61 -2.48 -3.07 -13.91
C ILE A 61 -1.45 -2.75 -14.97
N ASP A 62 -1.89 -2.22 -16.10
CA ASP A 62 -0.98 -1.94 -17.22
C ASP A 62 -0.66 -0.47 -17.39
N ARG A 63 -1.06 0.40 -16.45
CA ARG A 63 -0.78 1.83 -16.52
C ARG A 63 -0.18 2.32 -15.22
N THR A 64 0.60 3.40 -15.32
CA THR A 64 1.18 4.04 -14.15
C THR A 64 0.71 5.48 -14.05
N PRO A 65 0.62 6.02 -12.86
CA PRO A 65 0.89 5.33 -11.59
C PRO A 65 -0.23 4.37 -11.24
N ALA A 66 0.14 3.24 -10.65
CA ALA A 66 -0.80 2.16 -10.39
C ALA A 66 -2.00 2.60 -9.53
N TYR A 67 -1.75 3.43 -8.51
CA TYR A 67 -2.82 3.79 -7.58
C TYR A 67 -3.96 4.53 -8.27
N LYS A 68 -3.71 5.17 -9.41
CA LYS A 68 -4.77 5.86 -10.15
C LYS A 68 -5.66 4.92 -10.91
N GLN A 69 -5.26 3.65 -11.04
CA GLN A 69 -6.04 2.63 -11.73
C GLN A 69 -6.89 1.81 -10.76
N LEU A 70 -6.74 2.01 -9.45
CA LEU A 70 -7.47 1.23 -8.46
C LEU A 70 -8.88 1.76 -8.26
N SER A 71 -9.83 0.84 -8.06
CA SER A 71 -11.20 1.19 -7.69
C SER A 71 -11.24 1.68 -6.25
N THR A 72 -12.38 2.22 -5.82
CA THR A 72 -12.53 2.64 -4.42
C THR A 72 -12.38 1.44 -3.48
N ALA A 73 -12.93 0.29 -3.84
CA ALA A 73 -12.79 -0.91 -3.00
C ALA A 73 -11.34 -1.35 -2.91
N GLU A 74 -10.62 -1.32 -4.03
CA GLU A 74 -9.21 -1.69 -4.04
C GLU A 74 -8.37 -0.70 -3.22
N LEU A 75 -8.67 0.59 -3.32
CA LEU A 75 -7.96 1.59 -2.52
C LEU A 75 -8.19 1.40 -1.03
N ARG A 76 -9.44 1.10 -0.63
CA ARG A 76 -9.71 0.83 0.78
C ARG A 76 -8.92 -0.36 1.27
N GLU A 77 -8.85 -1.42 0.49
CA GLU A 77 -8.09 -2.59 0.87
C GLU A 77 -6.59 -2.30 0.92
N ALA A 78 -6.07 -1.56 -0.05
CA ALA A 78 -4.66 -1.18 -0.04
C ALA A 78 -4.32 -0.34 1.19
N ILE A 79 -5.18 0.60 1.55
CA ILE A 79 -5.00 1.40 2.75
C ILE A 79 -5.01 0.52 4.00
N ALA A 80 -5.91 -0.45 4.06
CA ALA A 80 -5.98 -1.37 5.19
C ALA A 80 -4.70 -2.20 5.32
N ILE A 81 -4.14 -2.64 4.20
CA ILE A 81 -2.86 -3.36 4.21
C ILE A 81 -1.76 -2.47 4.77
N ALA A 82 -1.68 -1.23 4.29
CA ALA A 82 -0.67 -0.28 4.78
C ALA A 82 -0.84 0.00 6.26
N ASP A 83 -2.08 0.15 6.72
CA ASP A 83 -2.36 0.40 8.14
C ASP A 83 -1.95 -0.79 9.00
N ARG A 84 -2.14 -2.02 8.53
CA ARG A 84 -1.67 -3.20 9.26
C ARG A 84 -0.15 -3.18 9.41
N MET A 85 0.56 -2.78 8.35
CA MET A 85 2.01 -2.67 8.42
C MET A 85 2.45 -1.63 9.45
N LEU A 86 1.72 -0.51 9.53
CA LEU A 86 2.03 0.53 10.51
C LEU A 86 1.74 0.05 11.94
N GLU A 87 0.64 -0.64 12.14
CA GLU A 87 0.23 -1.08 13.48
C GLU A 87 1.09 -2.22 14.00
N ASP A 88 1.35 -3.20 13.14
CA ASP A 88 2.06 -4.41 13.55
C ASP A 88 3.58 -4.27 13.47
N GLY A 89 4.05 -3.38 12.59
CA GLY A 89 5.47 -3.10 12.46
C GLY A 89 6.23 -4.20 11.76
N LYS A 90 7.46 -4.40 12.18
CA LYS A 90 8.43 -5.25 11.49
C LYS A 90 7.93 -6.64 11.13
N PRO A 91 7.29 -7.41 12.04
CA PRO A 91 6.88 -8.78 11.68
C PRO A 91 5.96 -8.82 10.47
N THR A 92 4.99 -7.92 10.40
CA THR A 92 4.07 -7.87 9.27
C THR A 92 4.76 -7.38 8.02
N VAL A 93 5.61 -6.35 8.14
CA VAL A 93 6.37 -5.84 7.00
C VAL A 93 7.25 -6.94 6.43
N GLU A 94 7.94 -7.70 7.27
CA GLU A 94 8.78 -8.80 6.81
C GLU A 94 7.98 -9.87 6.10
N ALA A 95 6.84 -10.25 6.68
CA ALA A 95 6.03 -11.32 6.11
C ALA A 95 5.48 -10.92 4.74
N LEU A 96 4.96 -9.71 4.63
CA LEU A 96 4.39 -9.24 3.37
C LEU A 96 5.47 -8.99 2.30
N ASP A 97 6.62 -8.48 2.71
CA ASP A 97 7.74 -8.29 1.78
C ASP A 97 8.23 -9.65 1.25
N ARG A 98 8.37 -10.63 2.13
CA ARG A 98 8.79 -11.97 1.73
C ARG A 98 7.79 -12.56 0.74
N GLN A 99 6.51 -12.43 1.02
CA GLN A 99 5.47 -12.94 0.13
C GLN A 99 5.51 -12.25 -1.23
N SER A 100 5.69 -10.94 -1.25
CA SER A 100 5.81 -10.18 -2.49
C SER A 100 6.98 -10.70 -3.32
N LEU A 101 8.13 -10.90 -2.68
CA LEU A 101 9.31 -11.40 -3.38
C LEU A 101 9.12 -12.82 -3.91
N GLN A 102 8.39 -13.66 -3.17
CA GLN A 102 8.08 -15.00 -3.63
C GLN A 102 7.25 -15.00 -4.91
N TRP A 103 6.26 -14.13 -4.98
CA TRP A 103 5.45 -14.01 -6.20
C TRP A 103 6.29 -13.61 -7.41
N ARG A 104 7.36 -12.84 -7.17
CA ARG A 104 8.22 -12.34 -8.24
C ARG A 104 9.34 -13.31 -8.63
N ASP A 105 9.54 -14.32 -7.82
CA ASP A 105 10.62 -15.26 -8.02
C ASP A 105 10.10 -16.53 -8.71
N HIS A 106 9.83 -16.40 -9.99
CA HIS A 106 9.36 -17.53 -10.77
C HIS A 106 10.34 -17.88 -11.85
#